data_dd6031d1a5aabfc5efbf41b6c5484321
#
_entry.id   dd6031d1a5aabfc5efbf41b6c5484321
#
_cell.length_a   1.000
_cell.length_b   1.000
_cell.length_c   1.000
_cell.angle_alpha   90.00
_cell.angle_beta   90.00
_cell.angle_gamma   90.00
#
_symmetry.space_group_name_H-M   'P 1'
#
loop_
_entity.id
_entity.type
_entity.pdbx_description
1 polymer ?
#
loop_
_entity_poly.entity_id
_entity_poly.type
_entity_poly.pdbx_seq_one_letter_code
_entity_poly.pdbx_strand_id
1 'polypeptide(L)'
;PCVMDDDGMVLEDVEEKIKKYRPKMVYTIPTFQNPTGITMSLERRRRLAELGSKYDVVILEDDPYREIRYSGEHLLPIKAFDTTGHTVFANSFSKIFSPGSRLGYLVASDEMIRRLSDIKLGTDTCTNTIAQAICTEFFKKGYYPDHLKRICDIYRGRRDVMLESIDAYFPERTKHTCPDGGYYVWVELPKSIDATELASRIAKELNICYGIGSAFYSEGAPEGAGRNCMRMNFSGLEQEVIRENVKKLGEFLQEER
;
A
#
# COMPACT_ATOMS: atom_id res chain seq x y z
N PRO A 1 -1.87 -7.52 14.67
CA PRO A 1 -2.67 -6.98 13.57
C PRO A 1 -3.83 -6.14 14.08
N CYS A 2 -4.27 -5.13 13.30
CA CYS A 2 -5.47 -4.33 13.57
C CYS A 2 -6.54 -4.63 12.52
N VAL A 3 -7.80 -4.52 12.93
CA VAL A 3 -8.95 -4.64 12.02
C VAL A 3 -8.94 -3.46 11.05
N MET A 4 -9.29 -3.71 9.81
CA MET A 4 -9.47 -2.71 8.76
C MET A 4 -10.85 -2.84 8.13
N ASP A 5 -11.39 -1.71 7.68
CA ASP A 5 -12.57 -1.60 6.85
C ASP A 5 -12.29 -0.69 5.64
N ASP A 6 -13.33 -0.24 4.93
CA ASP A 6 -13.19 0.59 3.73
C ASP A 6 -12.57 1.97 3.98
N ASP A 7 -12.53 2.42 5.23
CA ASP A 7 -11.89 3.67 5.67
C ASP A 7 -10.49 3.48 6.28
N GLY A 8 -9.92 2.28 6.18
CA GLY A 8 -8.61 1.93 6.74
C GLY A 8 -8.67 1.28 8.12
N MET A 9 -7.70 1.55 9.00
CA MET A 9 -7.65 0.94 10.34
C MET A 9 -8.85 1.39 11.19
N VAL A 10 -9.51 0.44 11.85
CA VAL A 10 -10.57 0.69 12.85
C VAL A 10 -9.92 1.18 14.14
N LEU A 11 -10.10 2.44 14.47
CA LEU A 11 -9.34 3.09 15.54
C LEU A 11 -9.74 2.67 16.95
N GLU A 12 -10.95 2.17 17.13
CA GLU A 12 -11.39 1.53 18.38
C GLU A 12 -10.54 0.29 18.69
N ASP A 13 -10.32 -0.55 17.68
CA ASP A 13 -9.46 -1.73 17.77
C ASP A 13 -7.98 -1.35 17.98
N VAL A 14 -7.50 -0.30 17.31
CA VAL A 14 -6.15 0.23 17.52
C VAL A 14 -5.98 0.70 18.97
N GLU A 15 -6.91 1.49 19.50
CA GLU A 15 -6.83 2.02 20.86
C GLU A 15 -6.89 0.89 21.91
N GLU A 16 -7.76 -0.11 21.72
CA GLU A 16 -7.83 -1.31 22.56
C GLU A 16 -6.48 -2.04 22.60
N LYS A 17 -5.88 -2.26 21.43
CA LYS A 17 -4.59 -2.95 21.31
C LYS A 17 -3.45 -2.15 21.89
N ILE A 18 -3.44 -0.82 21.76
CA ILE A 18 -2.47 0.04 22.43
C ILE A 18 -2.56 -0.14 23.95
N LYS A 19 -3.76 -0.11 24.52
CA LYS A 19 -3.97 -0.31 25.98
C LYS A 19 -3.52 -1.70 26.42
N LYS A 20 -3.86 -2.73 25.68
CA LYS A 20 -3.62 -4.13 26.02
C LYS A 20 -2.14 -4.53 25.88
N TYR A 21 -1.53 -4.19 24.76
CA TYR A 21 -0.19 -4.68 24.41
C TYR A 21 0.93 -3.66 24.62
N ARG A 22 0.58 -2.39 24.81
CA ARG A 22 1.53 -1.26 25.01
C ARG A 22 2.66 -1.28 23.95
N PRO A 23 2.33 -1.31 22.64
CA PRO A 23 3.32 -1.32 21.58
C PRO A 23 4.16 -0.04 21.63
N LYS A 24 5.39 -0.11 21.12
CA LYS A 24 6.24 1.08 20.98
C LYS A 24 5.89 1.88 19.73
N MET A 25 5.27 1.23 18.74
CA MET A 25 4.98 1.84 17.45
C MET A 25 3.73 1.23 16.83
N VAL A 26 2.96 2.07 16.14
CA VAL A 26 1.90 1.68 15.19
C VAL A 26 2.42 1.99 13.79
N TYR A 27 2.50 0.98 12.93
CA TYR A 27 2.86 1.14 11.51
C TYR A 27 1.61 1.18 10.66
N THR A 28 1.54 2.10 9.71
CA THR A 28 0.43 2.17 8.75
C THR A 28 0.86 2.73 7.40
N ILE A 29 0.19 2.27 6.33
CA ILE A 29 0.23 2.89 5.00
C ILE A 29 -1.14 3.53 4.79
N PRO A 30 -1.30 4.86 5.04
CA PRO A 30 -2.63 5.47 5.06
C PRO A 30 -3.20 5.80 3.68
N THR A 31 -2.39 5.77 2.62
CA THR A 31 -2.82 6.12 1.27
C THR A 31 -2.51 4.97 0.31
N PHE A 32 -3.55 4.43 -0.34
CA PHE A 32 -3.44 3.30 -1.28
C PHE A 32 -2.68 2.13 -0.67
N GLN A 33 -3.11 1.73 0.50
CA GLN A 33 -2.48 0.74 1.36
C GLN A 33 -2.06 -0.52 0.60
N ASN A 34 -0.87 -1.00 0.86
CA ASN A 34 -0.43 -2.31 0.40
C ASN A 34 -0.71 -3.34 1.53
N PRO A 35 -1.61 -4.34 1.28
CA PRO A 35 -2.05 -4.85 -0.03
C PRO A 35 -3.40 -4.34 -0.55
N THR A 36 -4.20 -3.63 0.25
CA THR A 36 -5.65 -3.46 0.01
C THR A 36 -6.01 -2.38 -1.00
N GLY A 37 -5.13 -1.41 -1.26
CA GLY A 37 -5.44 -0.23 -2.07
C GLY A 37 -6.33 0.81 -1.34
N ILE A 38 -6.77 0.54 -0.11
CA ILE A 38 -7.63 1.41 0.67
C ILE A 38 -6.89 2.68 1.09
N THR A 39 -7.63 3.80 1.13
CA THR A 39 -7.13 5.08 1.64
C THR A 39 -7.82 5.41 2.95
N MET A 40 -7.03 5.60 4.01
CA MET A 40 -7.54 6.00 5.33
C MET A 40 -8.16 7.39 5.27
N SER A 41 -9.38 7.52 5.82
CA SER A 41 -10.12 8.79 5.86
C SER A 41 -9.39 9.86 6.67
N LEU A 42 -9.68 11.13 6.36
CA LEU A 42 -9.02 12.27 7.02
C LEU A 42 -9.30 12.31 8.52
N GLU A 43 -10.50 11.92 8.92
CA GLU A 43 -10.90 11.85 10.33
C GLU A 43 -10.06 10.82 11.09
N ARG A 44 -9.89 9.62 10.53
CA ARG A 44 -9.05 8.57 11.13
C ARG A 44 -7.59 8.97 11.20
N ARG A 45 -7.06 9.67 10.20
CA ARG A 45 -5.68 10.20 10.26
C ARG A 45 -5.47 11.13 11.43
N ARG A 46 -6.41 12.08 11.64
CA ARG A 46 -6.37 13.00 12.78
C ARG A 46 -6.42 12.25 14.11
N ARG A 47 -7.40 11.38 14.25
CA ARG A 47 -7.58 10.60 15.48
C ARG A 47 -6.40 9.67 15.77
N LEU A 48 -5.75 9.10 14.76
CA LEU A 48 -4.57 8.27 14.95
C LEU A 48 -3.37 9.08 15.48
N ALA A 49 -3.16 10.31 14.98
CA ALA A 49 -2.16 11.23 15.55
C ALA A 49 -2.46 11.56 17.01
N GLU A 50 -3.73 11.80 17.38
CA GLU A 50 -4.16 12.03 18.75
C GLU A 50 -3.90 10.81 19.66
N LEU A 51 -4.14 9.59 19.16
CA LEU A 51 -3.82 8.35 19.90
C LEU A 51 -2.32 8.20 20.14
N GLY A 52 -1.48 8.55 19.17
CA GLY A 52 -0.02 8.57 19.33
C GLY A 52 0.40 9.45 20.50
N SER A 53 -0.10 10.68 20.53
CA SER A 53 0.14 11.63 21.63
C SER A 53 -0.41 11.15 22.98
N LYS A 54 -1.67 10.67 22.98
CA LYS A 54 -2.38 10.24 24.20
C LYS A 54 -1.70 9.08 24.93
N TYR A 55 -1.11 8.16 24.18
CA TYR A 55 -0.56 6.91 24.72
C TYR A 55 0.98 6.84 24.64
N ASP A 56 1.64 7.91 24.24
CA ASP A 56 3.11 7.95 24.06
C ASP A 56 3.59 6.82 23.13
N VAL A 57 2.93 6.67 21.98
CA VAL A 57 3.20 5.64 20.98
C VAL A 57 3.60 6.29 19.66
N VAL A 58 4.71 5.86 19.08
CA VAL A 58 5.16 6.36 17.78
C VAL A 58 4.23 5.86 16.67
N ILE A 59 3.77 6.77 15.81
CA ILE A 59 3.07 6.44 14.58
C ILE A 59 4.06 6.49 13.43
N LEU A 60 4.35 5.36 12.82
CA LEU A 60 5.14 5.31 11.58
C LEU A 60 4.18 5.32 10.39
N GLU A 61 4.06 6.48 9.78
CA GLU A 61 3.29 6.72 8.56
C GLU A 61 4.17 6.48 7.35
N ASP A 62 3.98 5.34 6.66
CA ASP A 62 4.68 4.99 5.43
C ASP A 62 3.78 5.31 4.23
N ASP A 63 4.13 6.32 3.43
CA ASP A 63 3.22 6.86 2.41
C ASP A 63 3.84 6.91 0.99
N PRO A 64 4.38 5.79 0.47
CA PRO A 64 5.13 5.76 -0.79
C PRO A 64 4.25 5.91 -2.03
N TYR A 65 2.92 5.77 -1.91
CA TYR A 65 2.01 5.76 -3.05
C TYR A 65 1.20 7.05 -3.19
N ARG A 66 1.22 7.95 -2.21
CA ARG A 66 0.31 9.11 -2.12
C ARG A 66 0.20 9.97 -3.38
N GLU A 67 1.29 10.10 -4.12
CA GLU A 67 1.34 10.91 -5.34
C GLU A 67 0.72 10.18 -6.56
N ILE A 68 0.66 8.85 -6.51
CA ILE A 68 0.08 8.02 -7.58
C ILE A 68 -1.44 7.95 -7.41
N ARG A 69 -2.10 9.09 -7.62
CA ARG A 69 -3.54 9.25 -7.47
C ARG A 69 -4.21 9.42 -8.83
N TYR A 70 -5.29 8.67 -9.05
CA TYR A 70 -6.06 8.64 -10.30
C TYR A 70 -7.35 9.44 -10.21
N SER A 71 -7.95 9.48 -9.03
CA SER A 71 -9.22 10.17 -8.74
C SER A 71 -9.26 10.70 -7.32
N GLY A 72 -10.25 11.56 -7.03
CA GLY A 72 -10.42 12.21 -5.74
C GLY A 72 -9.35 13.26 -5.42
N GLU A 73 -9.26 13.65 -4.16
CA GLU A 73 -8.37 14.71 -3.68
C GLU A 73 -7.22 14.16 -2.82
N HIS A 74 -6.10 14.86 -2.81
CA HIS A 74 -4.99 14.55 -1.92
C HIS A 74 -5.37 14.86 -0.46
N LEU A 75 -5.28 13.85 0.39
CA LEU A 75 -5.53 14.01 1.81
C LEU A 75 -4.25 14.43 2.55
N LEU A 76 -4.41 15.22 3.60
CA LEU A 76 -3.29 15.54 4.50
C LEU A 76 -2.77 14.25 5.16
N PRO A 77 -1.43 14.13 5.34
CA PRO A 77 -0.85 13.00 6.04
C PRO A 77 -1.20 13.05 7.54
N ILE A 78 -1.05 11.91 8.23
CA ILE A 78 -1.20 11.82 9.68
C ILE A 78 -0.26 12.80 10.37
N LYS A 79 0.95 12.94 9.86
CA LYS A 79 1.97 13.88 10.33
C LYS A 79 1.48 15.34 10.38
N ALA A 80 0.58 15.76 9.50
CA ALA A 80 0.04 17.12 9.50
C ALA A 80 -0.82 17.43 10.75
N PHE A 81 -1.31 16.42 11.45
CA PHE A 81 -2.10 16.53 12.68
C PHE A 81 -1.27 16.31 13.96
N ASP A 82 -0.01 15.92 13.81
CA ASP A 82 0.89 15.66 14.93
C ASP A 82 1.47 16.98 15.49
N THR A 83 1.02 17.37 16.65
CA THR A 83 1.52 18.56 17.38
C THR A 83 2.52 18.23 18.47
N THR A 84 2.80 16.96 18.72
CA THR A 84 3.59 16.47 19.87
C THR A 84 4.85 15.72 19.49
N GLY A 85 5.07 15.48 18.19
CA GLY A 85 6.27 14.82 17.68
C GLY A 85 6.24 13.29 17.67
N HIS A 86 5.06 12.68 17.86
CA HIS A 86 4.90 11.22 17.90
C HIS A 86 4.77 10.57 16.50
N THR A 87 4.55 11.34 15.44
CA THR A 87 4.43 10.80 14.08
C THR A 87 5.73 10.97 13.31
N VAL A 88 6.21 9.86 12.74
CA VAL A 88 7.28 9.81 11.75
C VAL A 88 6.64 9.55 10.40
N PHE A 89 6.72 10.52 9.50
CA PHE A 89 6.29 10.38 8.11
C PHE A 89 7.46 9.88 7.26
N ALA A 90 7.27 8.76 6.56
CA ALA A 90 8.23 8.18 5.64
C ALA A 90 7.68 8.20 4.22
N ASN A 91 8.49 8.62 3.25
CA ASN A 91 8.12 8.56 1.85
C ASN A 91 9.29 8.09 0.98
N SER A 92 8.98 7.63 -0.21
CA SER A 92 9.95 7.06 -1.15
C SER A 92 9.82 7.67 -2.54
N PHE A 93 10.95 7.99 -3.16
CA PHE A 93 11.00 8.38 -4.58
C PHE A 93 10.88 7.19 -5.55
N SER A 94 10.85 5.96 -5.03
CA SER A 94 10.81 4.74 -5.86
C SER A 94 9.61 4.66 -6.79
N LYS A 95 8.48 5.29 -6.43
CA LYS A 95 7.22 5.20 -7.19
C LYS A 95 6.99 6.37 -8.13
N ILE A 96 7.65 7.50 -7.87
CA ILE A 96 7.46 8.75 -8.62
C ILE A 96 8.71 9.20 -9.39
N PHE A 97 9.84 8.51 -9.19
CA PHE A 97 11.10 8.81 -9.89
C PHE A 97 11.74 7.52 -10.40
N SER A 98 12.40 6.75 -9.53
CA SER A 98 13.05 5.50 -9.92
C SER A 98 13.22 4.55 -8.72
N PRO A 99 12.77 3.30 -8.80
CA PRO A 99 12.99 2.32 -7.72
C PRO A 99 14.49 1.97 -7.56
N GLY A 100 15.27 2.02 -8.64
CA GLY A 100 16.72 1.77 -8.62
C GLY A 100 17.54 2.86 -7.95
N SER A 101 16.99 4.07 -7.76
CA SER A 101 17.70 5.16 -7.09
C SER A 101 17.85 4.94 -5.58
N ARG A 102 17.01 4.14 -4.96
CA ARG A 102 16.97 3.85 -3.52
C ARG A 102 16.92 5.11 -2.65
N LEU A 103 16.14 6.10 -3.07
CA LEU A 103 15.94 7.36 -2.36
C LEU A 103 14.62 7.39 -1.62
N GLY A 104 14.63 7.99 -0.44
CA GLY A 104 13.46 8.29 0.37
C GLY A 104 13.79 9.40 1.36
N TYR A 105 12.79 9.84 2.12
CA TYR A 105 12.97 10.84 3.15
C TYR A 105 12.03 10.60 4.32
N LEU A 106 12.41 11.15 5.46
CA LEU A 106 11.62 11.14 6.69
C LEU A 106 11.33 12.58 7.12
N VAL A 107 10.14 12.78 7.70
CA VAL A 107 9.75 14.01 8.40
C VAL A 107 9.30 13.63 9.80
N ALA A 108 10.02 14.12 10.81
CA ALA A 108 9.74 13.83 12.21
C ALA A 108 10.15 15.03 13.10
N SER A 109 10.03 14.90 14.43
CA SER A 109 10.57 15.90 15.35
C SER A 109 12.10 15.94 15.31
N ASP A 110 12.69 17.08 15.68
CA ASP A 110 14.15 17.27 15.68
C ASP A 110 14.88 16.22 16.53
N GLU A 111 14.29 15.83 17.66
CA GLU A 111 14.84 14.78 18.51
C GLU A 111 14.86 13.43 17.80
N MET A 112 13.75 13.06 17.16
CA MET A 112 13.65 11.80 16.40
C MET A 112 14.62 11.79 15.22
N ILE A 113 14.70 12.90 14.46
CA ILE A 113 15.63 13.01 13.33
C ILE A 113 17.07 12.87 13.79
N ARG A 114 17.48 13.48 14.91
CA ARG A 114 18.84 13.31 15.43
C ARG A 114 19.15 11.83 15.71
N ARG A 115 18.28 11.14 16.47
CA ARG A 115 18.46 9.72 16.80
C ARG A 115 18.51 8.83 15.53
N LEU A 116 17.62 9.08 14.59
CA LEU A 116 17.61 8.32 13.31
C LEU A 116 18.85 8.61 12.47
N SER A 117 19.37 9.86 12.50
CA SER A 117 20.59 10.23 11.80
C SER A 117 21.84 9.52 12.39
N ASP A 118 21.90 9.40 13.71
CA ASP A 118 23.00 8.67 14.38
C ASP A 118 22.98 7.18 14.00
N ILE A 119 21.79 6.56 13.97
CA ILE A 119 21.62 5.18 13.53
C ILE A 119 22.01 5.02 12.05
N LYS A 120 21.56 5.96 11.20
CA LYS A 120 21.87 5.96 9.76
C LYS A 120 23.37 6.08 9.53
N LEU A 121 24.07 6.94 10.27
CA LEU A 121 25.53 7.08 10.18
C LEU A 121 26.24 5.75 10.44
N GLY A 122 25.78 4.98 11.42
CA GLY A 122 26.30 3.64 11.72
C GLY A 122 25.87 2.54 10.75
N THR A 123 24.81 2.77 9.95
CA THR A 123 24.25 1.76 9.05
C THR A 123 24.84 1.84 7.63
N ASP A 124 24.79 3.00 7.03
CA ASP A 124 25.18 3.21 5.62
C ASP A 124 25.97 4.51 5.38
N THR A 125 26.28 5.25 6.42
CA THR A 125 26.98 6.53 6.41
C THR A 125 26.19 7.61 5.67
N CYS A 126 25.87 7.40 4.38
CA CYS A 126 25.05 8.31 3.58
C CYS A 126 24.36 7.58 2.42
N THR A 127 23.24 8.14 2.00
CA THR A 127 22.55 7.71 0.78
C THR A 127 23.37 8.11 -0.45
N ASN A 128 23.31 7.30 -1.53
CA ASN A 128 24.03 7.53 -2.77
C ASN A 128 23.86 8.98 -3.30
N THR A 129 24.95 9.75 -3.29
CA THR A 129 24.95 11.19 -3.65
C THR A 129 24.71 11.44 -5.12
N ILE A 130 25.13 10.53 -6.02
CA ILE A 130 24.87 10.65 -7.46
C ILE A 130 23.37 10.51 -7.71
N ALA A 131 22.72 9.51 -7.08
CA ALA A 131 21.28 9.35 -7.20
C ALA A 131 20.51 10.58 -6.65
N GLN A 132 20.97 11.17 -5.54
CA GLN A 132 20.39 12.40 -5.00
C GLN A 132 20.56 13.59 -5.98
N ALA A 133 21.73 13.76 -6.60
CA ALA A 133 21.98 14.82 -7.58
C ALA A 133 21.06 14.69 -8.80
N ILE A 134 20.92 13.47 -9.36
CA ILE A 134 20.05 13.21 -10.51
C ILE A 134 18.57 13.50 -10.15
N CYS A 135 18.12 13.04 -8.99
CA CYS A 135 16.76 13.29 -8.49
C CYS A 135 16.53 14.81 -8.31
N THR A 136 17.49 15.52 -7.73
CA THR A 136 17.43 16.97 -7.54
C THR A 136 17.27 17.70 -8.87
N GLU A 137 18.07 17.34 -9.89
CA GLU A 137 17.99 17.95 -11.22
C GLU A 137 16.66 17.63 -11.93
N PHE A 138 16.12 16.43 -11.74
CA PHE A 138 14.79 16.06 -12.26
C PHE A 138 13.70 17.01 -11.74
N PHE A 139 13.69 17.30 -10.44
CA PHE A 139 12.72 18.23 -9.83
C PHE A 139 13.02 19.69 -10.23
N LYS A 140 14.28 20.14 -10.16
CA LYS A 140 14.66 21.52 -10.50
C LYS A 140 14.35 21.90 -11.95
N LYS A 141 14.50 20.97 -12.88
CA LYS A 141 14.17 21.19 -14.30
C LYS A 141 12.67 21.12 -14.61
N GLY A 142 11.83 20.88 -13.60
CA GLY A 142 10.39 20.87 -13.75
C GLY A 142 9.82 19.63 -14.47
N TYR A 143 10.58 18.55 -14.60
CA TYR A 143 10.09 17.33 -15.27
C TYR A 143 9.02 16.56 -14.47
N TYR A 144 8.98 16.78 -13.18
CA TYR A 144 8.12 16.02 -12.27
C TYR A 144 6.63 16.11 -12.57
N PRO A 145 5.99 17.28 -12.77
CA PRO A 145 4.54 17.37 -12.97
C PRO A 145 4.06 16.58 -14.21
N ASP A 146 4.76 16.74 -15.34
CA ASP A 146 4.40 16.05 -16.58
C ASP A 146 4.64 14.55 -16.48
N HIS A 147 5.74 14.16 -15.82
CA HIS A 147 6.03 12.76 -15.54
C HIS A 147 4.96 12.12 -14.66
N LEU A 148 4.59 12.78 -13.55
CA LEU A 148 3.55 12.30 -12.64
C LEU A 148 2.21 12.14 -13.35
N LYS A 149 1.79 13.16 -14.10
CA LYS A 149 0.57 13.09 -14.90
C LYS A 149 0.57 11.89 -15.83
N ARG A 150 1.65 11.69 -16.59
CA ARG A 150 1.79 10.59 -17.54
C ARG A 150 1.68 9.23 -16.87
N ILE A 151 2.40 9.01 -15.75
CA ILE A 151 2.36 7.71 -15.07
C ILE A 151 0.99 7.45 -14.42
N CYS A 152 0.34 8.48 -13.87
CA CYS A 152 -1.01 8.36 -13.32
C CYS A 152 -2.04 8.01 -14.41
N ASP A 153 -1.95 8.61 -15.60
CA ASP A 153 -2.85 8.29 -16.72
C ASP A 153 -2.66 6.83 -17.18
N ILE A 154 -1.40 6.35 -17.29
CA ILE A 154 -1.09 4.95 -17.62
C ILE A 154 -1.67 4.00 -16.58
N TYR A 155 -1.39 4.24 -15.30
CA TYR A 155 -1.85 3.33 -14.24
C TYR A 155 -3.37 3.36 -14.03
N ARG A 156 -4.02 4.51 -14.24
CA ARG A 156 -5.48 4.61 -14.26
C ARG A 156 -6.07 3.64 -15.28
N GLY A 157 -5.61 3.71 -16.54
CA GLY A 157 -6.12 2.82 -17.57
C GLY A 157 -5.87 1.33 -17.29
N ARG A 158 -4.72 1.01 -16.69
CA ARG A 158 -4.41 -0.38 -16.29
C ARG A 158 -5.29 -0.87 -15.15
N ARG A 159 -5.53 -0.02 -14.14
CA ARG A 159 -6.47 -0.30 -13.04
C ARG A 159 -7.87 -0.56 -13.58
N ASP A 160 -8.37 0.33 -14.43
CA ASP A 160 -9.74 0.25 -14.96
C ASP A 160 -9.94 -1.06 -15.71
N VAL A 161 -9.01 -1.44 -16.61
CA VAL A 161 -9.04 -2.73 -17.32
C VAL A 161 -8.99 -3.92 -16.35
N MET A 162 -8.20 -3.84 -15.28
CA MET A 162 -8.15 -4.92 -14.28
C MET A 162 -9.49 -5.08 -13.56
N LEU A 163 -10.10 -3.98 -13.11
CA LEU A 163 -11.39 -4.01 -12.42
C LEU A 163 -12.51 -4.53 -13.35
N GLU A 164 -12.61 -3.99 -14.56
CA GLU A 164 -13.56 -4.45 -15.57
C GLU A 164 -13.42 -5.97 -15.85
N SER A 165 -12.19 -6.47 -15.90
CA SER A 165 -11.92 -7.87 -16.15
C SER A 165 -12.24 -8.78 -14.96
N ILE A 166 -12.01 -8.30 -13.74
CA ILE A 166 -12.43 -9.02 -12.51
C ILE A 166 -13.95 -9.13 -12.48
N ASP A 167 -14.66 -8.03 -12.73
CA ASP A 167 -16.14 -8.02 -12.73
C ASP A 167 -16.72 -8.93 -13.81
N ALA A 168 -16.07 -9.03 -14.97
CA ALA A 168 -16.56 -9.81 -16.09
C ALA A 168 -16.29 -11.32 -15.98
N TYR A 169 -15.17 -11.71 -15.38
CA TYR A 169 -14.66 -13.09 -15.51
C TYR A 169 -14.48 -13.84 -14.20
N PHE A 170 -14.44 -13.15 -13.06
CA PHE A 170 -14.24 -13.85 -11.78
C PHE A 170 -15.52 -14.52 -11.28
N PRO A 171 -15.42 -15.49 -10.36
CA PRO A 171 -16.58 -16.15 -9.78
C PRO A 171 -17.60 -15.16 -9.18
N GLU A 172 -18.89 -15.47 -9.30
CA GLU A 172 -19.93 -14.71 -8.60
C GLU A 172 -19.62 -14.57 -7.11
N ARG A 173 -19.98 -13.44 -6.51
CA ARG A 173 -19.68 -13.06 -5.12
C ARG A 173 -18.21 -12.76 -4.83
N THR A 174 -17.34 -12.71 -5.84
CA THR A 174 -16.02 -12.09 -5.66
C THR A 174 -16.19 -10.64 -5.27
N LYS A 175 -15.44 -10.20 -4.26
CA LYS A 175 -15.34 -8.79 -3.88
C LYS A 175 -13.96 -8.28 -4.21
N HIS A 176 -13.87 -7.01 -4.54
CA HIS A 176 -12.57 -6.37 -4.74
C HIS A 176 -12.60 -4.90 -4.31
N THR A 177 -11.45 -4.35 -3.98
CA THR A 177 -11.30 -2.93 -3.76
C THR A 177 -11.27 -2.17 -5.08
N CYS A 178 -11.70 -0.90 -5.06
CA CYS A 178 -11.59 0.02 -6.19
C CYS A 178 -10.72 1.21 -5.78
N PRO A 179 -9.38 1.08 -5.89
CA PRO A 179 -8.47 2.09 -5.37
C PRO A 179 -8.45 3.35 -6.24
N ASP A 180 -8.44 4.53 -5.60
CA ASP A 180 -8.27 5.83 -6.26
C ASP A 180 -6.84 6.12 -6.69
N GLY A 181 -5.91 5.19 -6.45
CA GLY A 181 -4.49 5.32 -6.76
C GLY A 181 -3.69 4.08 -6.37
N GLY A 182 -2.36 4.22 -6.31
CA GLY A 182 -1.47 3.13 -5.94
C GLY A 182 -1.30 2.09 -7.05
N TYR A 183 -1.06 0.84 -6.68
CA TYR A 183 -0.69 -0.24 -7.63
C TYR A 183 -1.48 -1.52 -7.45
N TYR A 184 -2.33 -1.62 -6.43
CA TYR A 184 -2.88 -2.88 -5.99
C TYR A 184 -4.40 -2.86 -5.94
N VAL A 185 -4.99 -3.99 -6.36
CA VAL A 185 -6.37 -4.36 -6.08
C VAL A 185 -6.34 -5.55 -5.13
N TRP A 186 -7.10 -5.48 -4.06
CA TRP A 186 -7.34 -6.60 -3.17
C TRP A 186 -8.60 -7.31 -3.59
N VAL A 187 -8.49 -8.61 -3.82
CA VAL A 187 -9.60 -9.45 -4.27
C VAL A 187 -9.90 -10.48 -3.20
N GLU A 188 -11.16 -10.62 -2.83
CA GLU A 188 -11.69 -11.63 -1.94
C GLU A 188 -12.61 -12.56 -2.72
N LEU A 189 -12.17 -13.78 -2.93
CA LEU A 189 -12.93 -14.85 -3.59
C LEU A 189 -13.98 -15.43 -2.64
N PRO A 190 -15.01 -16.14 -3.15
CA PRO A 190 -15.87 -16.96 -2.33
C PRO A 190 -15.07 -17.89 -1.40
N LYS A 191 -15.52 -18.08 -0.16
CA LYS A 191 -14.81 -18.87 0.86
C LYS A 191 -14.55 -20.34 0.48
N SER A 192 -15.25 -20.85 -0.53
CA SER A 192 -15.03 -22.19 -1.10
C SER A 192 -13.75 -22.29 -1.91
N ILE A 193 -13.16 -21.18 -2.33
CA ILE A 193 -11.97 -21.13 -3.19
C ILE A 193 -10.77 -20.69 -2.35
N ASP A 194 -9.78 -21.57 -2.21
CA ASP A 194 -8.55 -21.30 -1.48
C ASP A 194 -7.45 -20.80 -2.42
N ALA A 195 -7.34 -19.48 -2.54
CA ALA A 195 -6.33 -18.82 -3.39
C ALA A 195 -4.88 -19.12 -2.94
N THR A 196 -4.67 -19.44 -1.66
CA THR A 196 -3.34 -19.81 -1.15
C THR A 196 -2.91 -21.17 -1.67
N GLU A 197 -3.82 -22.15 -1.66
CA GLU A 197 -3.55 -23.51 -2.15
C GLU A 197 -3.41 -23.54 -3.68
N LEU A 198 -4.24 -22.79 -4.39
CA LEU A 198 -4.23 -22.74 -5.86
C LEU A 198 -3.02 -22.00 -6.45
N ALA A 199 -2.31 -21.17 -5.69
CA ALA A 199 -1.26 -20.28 -6.19
C ALA A 199 -0.19 -20.99 -7.02
N SER A 200 0.29 -22.15 -6.54
CA SER A 200 1.33 -22.93 -7.24
C SER A 200 0.84 -23.55 -8.53
N ARG A 201 -0.42 -24.00 -8.57
CA ARG A 201 -1.04 -24.58 -9.76
C ARG A 201 -1.30 -23.49 -10.80
N ILE A 202 -1.85 -22.36 -10.41
CA ILE A 202 -2.08 -21.19 -11.27
C ILE A 202 -0.75 -20.71 -11.89
N ALA A 203 0.31 -20.61 -11.09
CA ALA A 203 1.62 -20.21 -11.60
C ALA A 203 2.16 -21.20 -12.65
N LYS A 204 1.98 -22.49 -12.43
CA LYS A 204 2.47 -23.56 -13.34
C LYS A 204 1.65 -23.66 -14.63
N GLU A 205 0.34 -23.62 -14.54
CA GLU A 205 -0.57 -23.88 -15.67
C GLU A 205 -0.82 -22.62 -16.50
N LEU A 206 -0.96 -21.45 -15.85
CA LEU A 206 -1.30 -20.19 -16.50
C LEU A 206 -0.12 -19.23 -16.66
N ASN A 207 1.00 -19.48 -16.00
CA ASN A 207 2.12 -18.53 -15.88
C ASN A 207 1.69 -17.18 -15.27
N ILE A 208 0.74 -17.22 -14.33
CA ILE A 208 0.23 -16.05 -13.62
C ILE A 208 0.60 -16.16 -12.14
N CYS A 209 1.13 -15.06 -11.59
CA CYS A 209 1.42 -14.93 -10.17
C CYS A 209 0.69 -13.75 -9.56
N TYR A 210 0.20 -13.90 -8.34
CA TYR A 210 -0.40 -12.85 -7.52
C TYR A 210 0.18 -12.88 -6.11
N GLY A 211 -0.04 -11.81 -5.35
CA GLY A 211 0.30 -11.82 -3.93
C GLY A 211 -0.69 -12.70 -3.17
N ILE A 212 -0.18 -13.77 -2.54
CA ILE A 212 -1.00 -14.70 -1.75
C ILE A 212 -1.56 -13.96 -0.53
N GLY A 213 -2.90 -13.94 -0.38
CA GLY A 213 -3.56 -13.12 0.63
C GLY A 213 -3.16 -13.47 2.06
N SER A 214 -3.03 -14.75 2.38
CA SER A 214 -2.62 -15.20 3.73
C SER A 214 -1.23 -14.68 4.15
N ALA A 215 -0.34 -14.38 3.21
CA ALA A 215 0.99 -13.84 3.50
C ALA A 215 0.97 -12.39 4.02
N PHE A 216 -0.16 -11.68 3.93
CA PHE A 216 -0.33 -10.33 4.45
C PHE A 216 -0.93 -10.28 5.86
N TYR A 217 -1.22 -11.42 6.44
CA TYR A 217 -1.69 -11.53 7.81
C TYR A 217 -0.53 -11.95 8.72
N SER A 218 -0.38 -11.26 9.84
CA SER A 218 0.66 -11.55 10.84
C SER A 218 0.19 -12.64 11.82
N GLU A 219 1.13 -13.13 12.62
CA GLU A 219 0.82 -13.99 13.77
C GLU A 219 -0.28 -13.36 14.65
N GLY A 220 -1.22 -14.19 15.11
CA GLY A 220 -2.39 -13.75 15.88
C GLY A 220 -3.59 -13.33 15.05
N ALA A 221 -3.53 -13.38 13.72
CA ALA A 221 -4.72 -13.31 12.89
C ALA A 221 -5.57 -14.57 13.04
N PRO A 222 -6.90 -14.51 12.77
CA PRO A 222 -7.75 -15.70 12.79
C PRO A 222 -7.22 -16.82 11.87
N GLU A 223 -7.43 -18.06 12.27
CA GLU A 223 -7.07 -19.21 11.43
C GLU A 223 -7.75 -19.13 10.06
N GLY A 224 -7.01 -19.37 9.00
CA GLY A 224 -7.49 -19.28 7.63
C GLY A 224 -7.64 -17.85 7.09
N ALA A 225 -7.22 -16.82 7.83
CA ALA A 225 -7.32 -15.44 7.38
C ALA A 225 -6.59 -15.24 6.03
N GLY A 226 -7.29 -14.63 5.07
CA GLY A 226 -6.74 -14.30 3.76
C GLY A 226 -6.50 -15.48 2.82
N ARG A 227 -6.89 -16.71 3.14
CA ARG A 227 -6.69 -17.86 2.24
C ARG A 227 -7.45 -17.72 0.92
N ASN A 228 -8.63 -17.12 0.93
CA ASN A 228 -9.42 -16.81 -0.24
C ASN A 228 -9.11 -15.42 -0.85
N CYS A 229 -8.03 -14.78 -0.45
CA CYS A 229 -7.69 -13.44 -0.90
C CYS A 229 -6.46 -13.42 -1.81
N MET A 230 -6.42 -12.42 -2.70
CA MET A 230 -5.31 -12.13 -3.61
C MET A 230 -5.00 -10.65 -3.63
N ARG A 231 -3.71 -10.29 -3.68
CA ARG A 231 -3.29 -8.95 -4.09
C ARG A 231 -2.90 -8.98 -5.56
N MET A 232 -3.65 -8.29 -6.39
CA MET A 232 -3.35 -8.12 -7.81
C MET A 232 -2.61 -6.80 -8.05
N ASN A 233 -1.60 -6.82 -8.94
CA ASN A 233 -0.78 -5.66 -9.28
C ASN A 233 -0.97 -5.31 -10.76
N PHE A 234 -1.39 -4.09 -11.04
CA PHE A 234 -1.62 -3.60 -12.41
C PHE A 234 -0.50 -2.70 -12.95
N SER A 235 0.57 -2.45 -12.18
CA SER A 235 1.58 -1.47 -12.56
C SER A 235 2.59 -1.93 -13.62
N GLY A 236 2.74 -3.24 -13.82
CA GLY A 236 3.85 -3.81 -14.59
C GLY A 236 3.52 -4.27 -16.02
N LEU A 237 2.25 -4.33 -16.41
CA LEU A 237 1.82 -4.93 -17.67
C LEU A 237 0.98 -3.95 -18.51
N GLU A 238 0.92 -4.15 -19.82
CA GLU A 238 0.03 -3.41 -20.71
C GLU A 238 -1.44 -3.86 -20.55
N GLN A 239 -2.38 -3.00 -20.93
CA GLN A 239 -3.81 -3.19 -20.70
C GLN A 239 -4.35 -4.49 -21.32
N GLU A 240 -3.94 -4.81 -22.55
CA GLU A 240 -4.34 -6.02 -23.25
C GLU A 240 -3.86 -7.28 -22.51
N VAL A 241 -2.61 -7.26 -22.03
CA VAL A 241 -2.03 -8.38 -21.27
C VAL A 241 -2.73 -8.54 -19.92
N ILE A 242 -3.11 -7.44 -19.27
CA ILE A 242 -3.91 -7.47 -18.03
C ILE A 242 -5.25 -8.14 -18.33
N ARG A 243 -5.98 -7.68 -19.35
CA ARG A 243 -7.29 -8.22 -19.74
C ARG A 243 -7.24 -9.71 -20.00
N GLU A 244 -6.30 -10.16 -20.83
CA GLU A 244 -6.15 -11.58 -21.18
C GLU A 244 -5.82 -12.44 -19.95
N ASN A 245 -4.88 -12.01 -19.12
CA ASN A 245 -4.47 -12.81 -17.98
C ASN A 245 -5.51 -12.83 -16.86
N VAL A 246 -6.21 -11.71 -16.62
CA VAL A 246 -7.30 -11.67 -15.64
C VAL A 246 -8.47 -12.53 -16.12
N LYS A 247 -8.76 -12.55 -17.44
CA LYS A 247 -9.76 -13.46 -18.02
C LYS A 247 -9.37 -14.92 -17.80
N LYS A 248 -8.16 -15.34 -18.19
CA LYS A 248 -7.67 -16.72 -18.00
C LYS A 248 -7.74 -17.14 -16.52
N LEU A 249 -7.34 -16.24 -15.61
CA LEU A 249 -7.40 -16.49 -14.17
C LEU A 249 -8.85 -16.67 -13.71
N GLY A 250 -9.76 -15.80 -14.17
CA GLY A 250 -11.17 -15.87 -13.81
C GLY A 250 -11.84 -17.16 -14.31
N GLU A 251 -11.59 -17.56 -15.56
CA GLU A 251 -12.09 -18.82 -16.13
C GLU A 251 -11.60 -20.03 -15.33
N PHE A 252 -10.31 -20.09 -14.98
CA PHE A 252 -9.74 -21.12 -14.12
C PHE A 252 -10.43 -21.17 -12.73
N LEU A 253 -10.61 -20.02 -12.07
CA LEU A 253 -11.24 -19.95 -10.76
C LEU A 253 -12.72 -20.36 -10.79
N GLN A 254 -13.41 -20.23 -11.92
CA GLN A 254 -14.79 -20.70 -12.08
C GLN A 254 -14.89 -22.23 -12.11
N GLU A 255 -13.84 -22.93 -12.54
CA GLU A 255 -13.77 -24.41 -12.53
C GLU A 255 -13.50 -25.01 -11.15
N GLU A 256 -12.96 -24.20 -10.24
CA GLU A 256 -12.58 -24.61 -8.85
C GLU A 256 -13.71 -24.42 -7.80
N ARG A 257 -14.95 -24.30 -8.23
CA ARG A 257 -16.13 -24.09 -7.36
C ARG A 257 -16.54 -25.33 -6.57
#